data_ee13faa255ebbf2b2f244abbbf2e9432
#
_entry.id   ee13faa255ebbf2b2f244abbbf2e9432
#
_cell.length_a   1.000
_cell.length_b   1.000
_cell.length_c   1.000
_cell.angle_alpha   90.00
_cell.angle_beta   90.00
_cell.angle_gamma   90.00
#
_symmetry.space_group_name_H-M   'P 1'
#
loop_
_entity.id
_entity.type
_entity.pdbx_description
1 polymer ?
#
loop_
_entity_poly.entity_id
_entity_poly.type
_entity_poly.pdbx_seq_one_letter_code
_entity_poly.pdbx_strand_id
1 'polypeptide(L)'
;EDKMGIISKISFRNLTRQKRRNILLGFGIGFGMSILVIANSFSNGLMDVLINDLISRVAGHIQITGNEKSKSVFRDRQMIENILEKHKDIIISADESVGTYTKIVGNGKSLNAPIVGVKNTEGFFGEYLQIVSGEVSDFDTDTYDYPVVLSPEKARKLNVKVGDTVKARFNTISGQVQAVNLQVIAIATTNSSFMDFVLYMDVNKMRKLLGYNSWEIGPI
;
A
#
# COMPACT_ATOMS: atom_id res chain seq x y z
N GLU A 1 -20.18 50.58 39.35
CA GLU A 1 -18.82 50.27 38.77
C GLU A 1 -17.86 49.71 39.82
N ASP A 2 -18.03 50.03 41.10
CA ASP A 2 -17.06 49.63 42.15
C ASP A 2 -17.10 48.14 42.59
N LYS A 3 -18.22 47.47 42.44
CA LYS A 3 -18.34 46.06 42.89
C LYS A 3 -17.52 45.06 42.05
N MET A 4 -17.37 45.31 40.75
CA MET A 4 -16.59 44.45 39.86
C MET A 4 -15.10 44.55 40.12
N GLY A 5 -14.61 45.72 40.52
CA GLY A 5 -13.23 45.98 40.94
C GLY A 5 -12.84 45.27 42.26
N ILE A 6 -13.78 45.20 43.20
CA ILE A 6 -13.55 44.54 44.50
C ILE A 6 -13.49 43.02 44.35
N ILE A 7 -14.39 42.41 43.57
CA ILE A 7 -14.41 40.97 43.30
C ILE A 7 -13.13 40.54 42.58
N SER A 8 -12.71 41.27 41.56
CA SER A 8 -11.47 41.07 40.84
C SER A 8 -10.24 41.11 41.76
N LYS A 9 -10.17 42.07 42.64
CA LYS A 9 -9.08 42.24 43.61
C LYS A 9 -9.00 41.12 44.66
N ILE A 10 -10.16 40.62 45.11
CA ILE A 10 -10.25 39.49 46.04
C ILE A 10 -9.83 38.20 45.34
N SER A 11 -10.30 37.99 44.11
CA SER A 11 -9.95 36.82 43.28
C SER A 11 -8.46 36.75 43.00
N PHE A 12 -7.86 37.85 42.61
CA PHE A 12 -6.42 37.95 42.37
C PHE A 12 -5.59 37.67 43.64
N ARG A 13 -6.02 38.21 44.80
CA ARG A 13 -5.36 37.93 46.07
C ARG A 13 -5.46 36.48 46.52
N ASN A 14 -6.58 35.78 46.21
CA ASN A 14 -6.74 34.37 46.48
C ASN A 14 -5.88 33.53 45.57
N LEU A 15 -5.76 33.88 44.28
CA LEU A 15 -4.87 33.21 43.31
C LEU A 15 -3.40 33.29 43.73
N THR A 16 -2.95 34.45 44.18
CA THR A 16 -1.55 34.66 44.62
C THR A 16 -1.24 33.99 45.94
N ARG A 17 -2.19 33.84 46.84
CA ARG A 17 -2.01 33.16 48.13
C ARG A 17 -1.83 31.64 47.97
N GLN A 18 -2.42 31.03 46.93
CA GLN A 18 -2.34 29.59 46.65
C GLN A 18 -1.56 29.31 45.35
N LYS A 19 -0.58 30.13 45.05
CA LYS A 19 0.16 30.09 43.78
C LYS A 19 0.72 28.71 43.42
N ARG A 20 1.27 27.98 44.38
CA ARG A 20 1.83 26.62 44.14
C ARG A 20 0.76 25.65 43.64
N ARG A 21 -0.42 25.63 44.26
CA ARG A 21 -1.53 24.76 43.88
C ARG A 21 -2.10 25.17 42.51
N ASN A 22 -2.26 26.48 42.29
CA ASN A 22 -2.81 26.96 41.02
C ASN A 22 -1.85 26.76 39.85
N ILE A 23 -0.53 26.91 40.07
CA ILE A 23 0.49 26.61 39.06
C ILE A 23 0.48 25.12 38.74
N LEU A 24 0.40 24.22 39.74
CA LEU A 24 0.37 22.80 39.54
C LEU A 24 -0.87 22.34 38.75
N LEU A 25 -2.05 22.91 39.08
CA LEU A 25 -3.29 22.67 38.37
C LEU A 25 -3.22 23.18 36.92
N GLY A 26 -2.74 24.44 36.76
CA GLY A 26 -2.57 25.02 35.40
C GLY A 26 -1.59 24.27 34.57
N PHE A 27 -0.48 23.82 35.14
CA PHE A 27 0.49 22.95 34.44
C PHE A 27 -0.12 21.60 34.06
N GLY A 28 -0.87 20.96 34.97
CA GLY A 28 -1.53 19.67 34.68
C GLY A 28 -2.54 19.77 33.53
N ILE A 29 -3.37 20.82 33.57
CA ILE A 29 -4.35 21.08 32.50
C ILE A 29 -3.64 21.41 31.19
N GLY A 30 -2.66 22.32 31.22
CA GLY A 30 -1.90 22.74 30.04
C GLY A 30 -1.12 21.58 29.42
N PHE A 31 -0.49 20.75 30.23
CA PHE A 31 0.23 19.56 29.80
C PHE A 31 -0.72 18.51 29.17
N GLY A 32 -1.87 18.27 29.83
CA GLY A 32 -2.88 17.38 29.28
C GLY A 32 -3.42 17.84 27.92
N MET A 33 -3.73 19.14 27.79
CA MET A 33 -4.13 19.74 26.51
C MET A 33 -3.04 19.64 25.45
N SER A 34 -1.78 19.88 25.82
CA SER A 34 -0.64 19.78 24.90
C SER A 34 -0.50 18.35 24.36
N ILE A 35 -0.63 17.33 25.21
CA ILE A 35 -0.60 15.92 24.78
C ILE A 35 -1.74 15.64 23.80
N LEU A 36 -2.96 16.11 24.10
CA LEU A 36 -4.11 15.89 23.20
C LEU A 36 -3.90 16.55 21.83
N VAL A 37 -3.39 17.78 21.80
CA VAL A 37 -3.11 18.50 20.55
C VAL A 37 -2.03 17.76 19.74
N ILE A 38 -0.95 17.36 20.39
CA ILE A 38 0.15 16.63 19.74
C ILE A 38 -0.36 15.28 19.20
N ALA A 39 -1.11 14.52 20.00
CA ALA A 39 -1.65 13.23 19.59
C ALA A 39 -2.61 13.37 18.40
N ASN A 40 -3.49 14.38 18.43
CA ASN A 40 -4.42 14.63 17.33
C ASN A 40 -3.69 15.08 16.04
N SER A 41 -2.72 16.00 16.17
CA SER A 41 -1.92 16.47 15.05
C SER A 41 -1.10 15.32 14.42
N PHE A 42 -0.50 14.47 15.25
CA PHE A 42 0.23 13.29 14.78
C PHE A 42 -0.69 12.30 14.08
N SER A 43 -1.87 12.02 14.66
CA SER A 43 -2.85 11.11 14.05
C SER A 43 -3.34 11.62 12.69
N ASN A 44 -3.66 12.90 12.57
CA ASN A 44 -4.08 13.49 11.30
C ASN A 44 -2.95 13.47 10.26
N GLY A 45 -1.75 13.88 10.65
CA GLY A 45 -0.60 13.86 9.75
C GLY A 45 -0.24 12.46 9.26
N LEU A 46 -0.31 11.45 10.15
CA LEU A 46 -0.10 10.06 9.77
C LEU A 46 -1.20 9.58 8.81
N MET A 47 -2.47 9.92 9.09
CA MET A 47 -3.59 9.54 8.25
C MET A 47 -3.47 10.16 6.85
N ASP A 48 -3.11 11.43 6.74
CA ASP A 48 -2.92 12.10 5.45
C ASP A 48 -1.82 11.43 4.62
N VAL A 49 -0.69 11.09 5.24
CA VAL A 49 0.41 10.37 4.56
C VAL A 49 -0.05 8.99 4.11
N LEU A 50 -0.73 8.23 4.97
CA LEU A 50 -1.19 6.88 4.65
C LEU A 50 -2.25 6.89 3.55
N ILE A 51 -3.23 7.79 3.63
CA ILE A 51 -4.30 7.88 2.62
C ILE A 51 -3.72 8.33 1.28
N ASN A 52 -2.87 9.34 1.26
CA ASN A 52 -2.26 9.81 0.02
C ASN A 52 -1.39 8.71 -0.62
N ASP A 53 -0.60 7.98 0.16
CA ASP A 53 0.19 6.85 -0.35
C ASP A 53 -0.70 5.72 -0.89
N LEU A 54 -1.79 5.38 -0.19
CA LEU A 54 -2.72 4.36 -0.64
C LEU A 54 -3.47 4.79 -1.93
N ILE A 55 -3.96 6.02 -1.98
CA ILE A 55 -4.70 6.54 -3.15
C ILE A 55 -3.77 6.65 -4.35
N SER A 56 -2.61 7.27 -4.19
CA SER A 56 -1.71 7.53 -5.32
C SER A 56 -1.04 6.27 -5.87
N ARG A 57 -0.94 5.20 -5.06
CA ARG A 57 -0.05 4.07 -5.39
C ARG A 57 -0.74 2.70 -5.45
N VAL A 58 -1.88 2.52 -4.76
CA VAL A 58 -2.52 1.19 -4.61
C VAL A 58 -3.93 1.17 -5.14
N ALA A 59 -4.76 2.11 -4.69
CA ALA A 59 -6.20 2.06 -4.91
C ALA A 59 -6.67 3.03 -6.01
N GLY A 60 -5.83 4.01 -6.39
CA GLY A 60 -6.30 5.12 -7.23
C GLY A 60 -7.37 5.98 -6.52
N HIS A 61 -7.88 7.00 -7.20
CA HIS A 61 -8.98 7.82 -6.69
C HIS A 61 -10.33 7.13 -6.84
N ILE A 62 -10.46 6.26 -7.84
CA ILE A 62 -11.66 5.48 -8.14
C ILE A 62 -11.22 4.05 -8.38
N GLN A 63 -11.87 3.11 -7.73
CA GLN A 63 -11.62 1.70 -7.93
C GLN A 63 -12.87 1.03 -8.50
N ILE A 64 -12.74 0.39 -9.65
CA ILE A 64 -13.81 -0.39 -10.26
C ILE A 64 -13.55 -1.85 -9.94
N THR A 65 -14.43 -2.46 -9.16
CA THR A 65 -14.30 -3.87 -8.75
C THR A 65 -15.52 -4.68 -9.18
N GLY A 66 -15.29 -5.82 -9.83
CA GLY A 66 -16.35 -6.78 -10.16
C GLY A 66 -16.78 -7.56 -8.92
N ASN A 67 -18.07 -7.81 -8.79
CA ASN A 67 -18.62 -8.61 -7.70
C ASN A 67 -19.45 -9.78 -8.24
N GLU A 68 -18.86 -10.67 -9.01
CA GLU A 68 -19.49 -11.92 -9.39
C GLU A 68 -19.04 -13.07 -8.47
N LYS A 69 -19.94 -13.48 -7.54
CA LYS A 69 -19.78 -14.68 -6.71
C LYS A 69 -18.40 -14.80 -6.03
N SER A 70 -18.01 -13.77 -5.30
CA SER A 70 -16.72 -13.71 -4.57
C SER A 70 -15.47 -13.56 -5.44
N LYS A 71 -15.58 -13.16 -6.69
CA LYS A 71 -14.45 -12.92 -7.58
C LYS A 71 -14.44 -11.47 -8.03
N SER A 72 -13.34 -10.77 -7.77
CA SER A 72 -13.14 -9.40 -8.22
C SER A 72 -12.76 -9.36 -9.71
N VAL A 73 -13.61 -9.93 -10.58
CA VAL A 73 -13.38 -10.07 -12.01
C VAL A 73 -14.56 -9.54 -12.79
N PHE A 74 -14.30 -8.73 -13.80
CA PHE A 74 -15.30 -8.35 -14.81
C PHE A 74 -15.17 -9.26 -16.03
N ARG A 75 -16.30 -9.67 -16.59
CA ARG A 75 -16.34 -10.53 -17.78
C ARG A 75 -16.46 -9.76 -19.08
N ASP A 76 -16.70 -8.47 -19.03
CA ASP A 76 -16.83 -7.62 -20.20
C ASP A 76 -15.73 -6.54 -20.20
N ARG A 77 -14.54 -6.97 -20.58
CA ARG A 77 -13.38 -6.09 -20.74
C ARG A 77 -13.66 -4.94 -21.70
N GLN A 78 -14.35 -5.22 -22.80
CA GLN A 78 -14.60 -4.23 -23.84
C GLN A 78 -15.54 -3.11 -23.37
N MET A 79 -16.50 -3.45 -22.51
CA MET A 79 -17.37 -2.44 -21.88
C MET A 79 -16.55 -1.49 -21.01
N ILE A 80 -15.64 -2.00 -20.20
CA ILE A 80 -14.78 -1.18 -19.33
C ILE A 80 -13.85 -0.30 -20.17
N GLU A 81 -13.18 -0.85 -21.17
CA GLU A 81 -12.31 -0.10 -22.09
C GLU A 81 -13.06 1.02 -22.81
N ASN A 82 -14.29 0.78 -23.26
CA ASN A 82 -15.14 1.80 -23.88
C ASN A 82 -15.52 2.92 -22.90
N ILE A 83 -15.77 2.60 -21.64
CA ILE A 83 -16.07 3.60 -20.60
C ILE A 83 -14.82 4.46 -20.33
N LEU A 84 -13.66 3.85 -20.21
CA LEU A 84 -12.40 4.56 -20.00
C LEU A 84 -12.08 5.49 -21.17
N GLU A 85 -12.24 5.01 -22.40
CA GLU A 85 -12.01 5.83 -23.62
C GLU A 85 -12.98 7.01 -23.70
N LYS A 86 -14.25 6.82 -23.34
CA LYS A 86 -15.27 7.88 -23.34
C LYS A 86 -14.96 9.00 -22.33
N HIS A 87 -14.22 8.72 -21.28
CA HIS A 87 -13.89 9.64 -20.20
C HIS A 87 -12.39 9.97 -20.11
N LYS A 88 -11.65 9.73 -21.18
CA LYS A 88 -10.21 9.94 -21.28
C LYS A 88 -9.74 11.37 -20.97
N ASP A 89 -10.62 12.33 -21.14
CA ASP A 89 -10.39 13.76 -20.82
C ASP A 89 -10.29 14.05 -19.32
N ILE A 90 -10.87 13.19 -18.49
CA ILE A 90 -10.89 13.33 -17.02
C ILE A 90 -9.98 12.31 -16.32
N ILE A 91 -9.66 11.21 -17.00
CA ILE A 91 -8.86 10.11 -16.43
C ILE A 91 -7.38 10.36 -16.77
N ILE A 92 -6.56 10.50 -15.74
CA ILE A 92 -5.10 10.66 -15.89
C ILE A 92 -4.45 9.33 -16.23
N SER A 93 -4.80 8.28 -15.49
CA SER A 93 -4.34 6.90 -15.73
C SER A 93 -5.39 5.90 -15.25
N ALA A 94 -5.44 4.75 -15.88
CA ALA A 94 -6.26 3.63 -15.46
C ALA A 94 -5.46 2.35 -15.64
N ASP A 95 -5.14 1.69 -14.53
CA ASP A 95 -4.31 0.50 -14.50
C ASP A 95 -5.06 -0.68 -13.90
N GLU A 96 -5.01 -1.81 -14.60
CA GLU A 96 -5.54 -3.07 -14.09
C GLU A 96 -4.65 -3.59 -12.97
N SER A 97 -5.24 -3.86 -11.81
CA SER A 97 -4.58 -4.49 -10.68
C SER A 97 -5.05 -5.93 -10.52
N VAL A 98 -4.13 -6.86 -10.64
CA VAL A 98 -4.40 -8.29 -10.46
C VAL A 98 -3.48 -8.82 -9.37
N GLY A 99 -4.04 -9.30 -8.28
CA GLY A 99 -3.22 -9.75 -7.16
C GLY A 99 -3.86 -10.86 -6.35
N THR A 100 -3.05 -11.50 -5.55
CA THR A 100 -3.48 -12.51 -4.59
C THR A 100 -2.52 -12.59 -3.42
N TYR A 101 -3.02 -13.14 -2.30
CA TYR A 101 -2.20 -13.43 -1.14
C TYR A 101 -1.71 -14.89 -1.22
N THR A 102 -0.41 -15.10 -1.17
CA THR A 102 0.18 -16.43 -1.41
C THR A 102 1.25 -16.79 -0.41
N LYS A 103 1.45 -18.09 -0.21
CA LYS A 103 2.58 -18.64 0.53
C LYS A 103 3.76 -18.84 -0.42
N ILE A 104 4.89 -18.25 -0.07
CA ILE A 104 6.13 -18.31 -0.82
C ILE A 104 7.16 -19.08 -0.02
N VAL A 105 7.89 -19.95 -0.69
CA VAL A 105 8.93 -20.80 -0.10
C VAL A 105 10.23 -20.61 -0.88
N GLY A 106 11.30 -20.27 -0.19
CA GLY A 106 12.65 -20.12 -0.74
C GLY A 106 13.70 -20.57 0.27
N ASN A 107 14.70 -21.34 -0.18
CA ASN A 107 15.84 -21.77 0.61
C ASN A 107 15.48 -22.33 2.02
N GLY A 108 14.43 -23.17 2.08
CA GLY A 108 13.97 -23.79 3.32
C GLY A 108 13.15 -22.89 4.26
N LYS A 109 12.94 -21.63 3.89
CA LYS A 109 12.11 -20.67 4.64
C LYS A 109 10.81 -20.40 3.90
N SER A 110 9.79 -19.97 4.63
CA SER A 110 8.51 -19.60 4.00
C SER A 110 7.92 -18.36 4.66
N LEU A 111 7.18 -17.60 3.87
CA LEU A 111 6.38 -16.46 4.32
C LEU A 111 5.08 -16.37 3.51
N ASN A 112 4.12 -15.67 4.06
CA ASN A 112 2.92 -15.29 3.32
C ASN A 112 3.05 -13.82 2.94
N ALA A 113 2.76 -13.50 1.68
CA ALA A 113 2.79 -12.13 1.19
C ALA A 113 1.81 -11.94 0.03
N PRO A 114 1.31 -10.71 -0.16
CA PRO A 114 0.61 -10.36 -1.38
C PRO A 114 1.59 -10.29 -2.55
N ILE A 115 1.14 -10.77 -3.69
CA ILE A 115 1.80 -10.59 -4.98
C ILE A 115 0.83 -9.88 -5.91
N VAL A 116 1.29 -8.85 -6.58
CA VAL A 116 0.49 -7.99 -7.43
C VAL A 116 1.09 -7.92 -8.82
N GLY A 117 0.25 -8.11 -9.81
CA GLY A 117 0.57 -7.91 -11.21
C GLY A 117 0.45 -6.41 -11.53
N VAL A 118 1.53 -5.87 -12.08
CA VAL A 118 1.63 -4.46 -12.49
C VAL A 118 2.10 -4.36 -13.92
N LYS A 119 1.76 -3.29 -14.61
CA LYS A 119 2.36 -2.94 -15.88
C LYS A 119 3.73 -2.29 -15.64
N ASN A 120 4.68 -2.62 -16.50
CA ASN A 120 5.94 -1.90 -16.59
C ASN A 120 5.70 -0.60 -17.38
N THR A 121 5.15 0.41 -16.70
CA THR A 121 4.94 1.74 -17.28
C THR A 121 6.15 2.64 -16.99
N GLU A 122 6.33 3.68 -17.80
CA GLU A 122 7.34 4.71 -17.57
C GLU A 122 7.19 5.28 -16.15
N GLY A 123 8.25 5.24 -15.36
CA GLY A 123 8.24 5.71 -13.97
C GLY A 123 7.91 4.65 -12.90
N PHE A 124 7.33 3.49 -13.26
CA PHE A 124 7.07 2.47 -12.25
C PHE A 124 8.36 1.96 -11.62
N PHE A 125 9.33 1.57 -12.45
CA PHE A 125 10.69 1.28 -11.98
C PHE A 125 11.54 2.55 -12.07
N GLY A 126 12.08 2.99 -10.93
CA GLY A 126 12.91 4.19 -10.82
C GLY A 126 12.28 5.28 -9.97
N GLU A 127 11.06 5.69 -10.27
CA GLU A 127 10.33 6.68 -9.46
C GLU A 127 9.60 6.03 -8.30
N TYR A 128 8.88 4.94 -8.58
CA TYR A 128 8.05 4.25 -7.60
C TYR A 128 8.80 3.13 -6.88
N LEU A 129 9.48 2.26 -7.63
CA LEU A 129 10.33 1.19 -7.12
C LEU A 129 11.80 1.51 -7.41
N GLN A 130 12.58 1.70 -6.36
CA GLN A 130 14.02 1.87 -6.47
C GLN A 130 14.71 0.50 -6.45
N ILE A 131 15.40 0.17 -7.54
CA ILE A 131 16.13 -1.08 -7.66
C ILE A 131 17.37 -1.05 -6.75
N VAL A 132 17.43 -1.99 -5.83
CA VAL A 132 18.56 -2.19 -4.91
C VAL A 132 19.57 -3.16 -5.51
N SER A 133 19.10 -4.20 -6.20
CA SER A 133 19.93 -5.22 -6.83
C SER A 133 19.16 -5.92 -7.95
N GLY A 134 19.89 -6.34 -9.00
CA GLY A 134 19.28 -6.98 -10.17
C GLY A 134 18.85 -5.99 -11.23
N GLU A 135 18.15 -6.48 -12.23
CA GLU A 135 17.65 -5.70 -13.37
C GLU A 135 16.19 -6.07 -13.65
N VAL A 136 15.45 -5.11 -14.21
CA VAL A 136 14.02 -5.30 -14.54
C VAL A 136 13.78 -5.40 -16.05
N SER A 137 14.85 -5.48 -16.85
CA SER A 137 14.78 -5.66 -18.31
C SER A 137 13.95 -6.88 -18.72
N ASP A 138 13.96 -7.93 -17.89
CA ASP A 138 13.25 -9.18 -18.13
C ASP A 138 11.90 -9.28 -17.41
N PHE A 139 11.38 -8.17 -16.88
CA PHE A 139 10.15 -8.17 -16.11
C PHE A 139 8.92 -8.58 -16.93
N ASP A 140 8.80 -8.04 -18.13
CA ASP A 140 7.67 -8.21 -19.04
C ASP A 140 8.03 -9.01 -20.31
N THR A 141 9.28 -9.50 -20.42
CA THR A 141 9.75 -10.32 -21.54
C THR A 141 9.44 -11.80 -21.32
N ASP A 142 9.62 -12.61 -22.36
CA ASP A 142 9.46 -14.07 -22.30
C ASP A 142 10.73 -14.83 -21.84
N THR A 143 11.74 -14.10 -21.36
CA THR A 143 13.00 -14.70 -20.85
C THR A 143 12.72 -15.64 -19.68
N TYR A 144 11.82 -15.24 -18.78
CA TYR A 144 11.37 -16.07 -17.64
C TYR A 144 9.85 -16.20 -17.65
N ASP A 145 9.35 -17.39 -17.33
CA ASP A 145 7.91 -17.64 -17.25
C ASP A 145 7.24 -16.72 -16.21
N TYR A 146 7.84 -16.63 -15.02
CA TYR A 146 7.29 -15.88 -13.88
C TYR A 146 8.40 -15.10 -13.15
N PRO A 147 8.89 -14.00 -13.74
CA PRO A 147 9.83 -13.12 -13.05
C PRO A 147 9.13 -12.37 -11.93
N VAL A 148 9.84 -12.17 -10.82
CA VAL A 148 9.31 -11.51 -9.63
C VAL A 148 10.34 -10.54 -9.05
N VAL A 149 9.84 -9.40 -8.58
CA VAL A 149 10.60 -8.41 -7.82
C VAL A 149 10.19 -8.50 -6.35
N LEU A 150 11.19 -8.64 -5.47
CA LEU A 150 10.98 -8.73 -4.02
C LEU A 150 11.48 -7.47 -3.31
N SER A 151 10.91 -7.20 -2.13
CA SER A 151 11.54 -6.23 -1.23
C SER A 151 12.75 -6.82 -0.52
N PRO A 152 13.71 -5.97 -0.06
CA PRO A 152 14.89 -6.42 0.68
C PRO A 152 14.53 -7.26 1.93
N GLU A 153 13.43 -6.89 2.60
CA GLU A 153 12.95 -7.63 3.78
C GLU A 153 12.51 -9.04 3.44
N LYS A 154 11.75 -9.20 2.33
CA LYS A 154 11.27 -10.53 1.90
C LYS A 154 12.41 -11.39 1.41
N ALA A 155 13.36 -10.84 0.63
CA ALA A 155 14.55 -11.54 0.19
C ALA A 155 15.38 -12.05 1.38
N ARG A 156 15.57 -11.22 2.40
CA ARG A 156 16.25 -11.61 3.64
C ARG A 156 15.49 -12.69 4.42
N LYS A 157 14.16 -12.56 4.56
CA LYS A 157 13.34 -13.55 5.28
C LYS A 157 13.33 -14.92 4.59
N LEU A 158 13.32 -14.95 3.27
CA LEU A 158 13.41 -16.18 2.47
C LEU A 158 14.84 -16.67 2.28
N ASN A 159 15.83 -15.86 2.64
CA ASN A 159 17.26 -16.11 2.39
C ASN A 159 17.58 -16.34 0.93
N VAL A 160 17.01 -15.49 0.05
CA VAL A 160 17.20 -15.54 -1.40
C VAL A 160 17.85 -14.28 -1.93
N LYS A 161 18.49 -14.39 -3.09
CA LYS A 161 19.16 -13.32 -3.83
C LYS A 161 18.58 -13.24 -5.25
N VAL A 162 18.99 -12.21 -5.99
CA VAL A 162 18.74 -12.12 -7.43
C VAL A 162 19.36 -13.36 -8.13
N GLY A 163 18.59 -13.96 -9.03
CA GLY A 163 18.94 -15.20 -9.71
C GLY A 163 18.39 -16.46 -9.02
N ASP A 164 17.97 -16.39 -7.77
CA ASP A 164 17.36 -17.52 -7.06
C ASP A 164 15.90 -17.73 -7.53
N THR A 165 15.43 -18.98 -7.35
CA THR A 165 14.03 -19.34 -7.61
C THR A 165 13.28 -19.58 -6.30
N VAL A 166 12.08 -19.02 -6.18
CA VAL A 166 11.17 -19.26 -5.06
C VAL A 166 9.91 -19.99 -5.55
N LYS A 167 9.33 -20.85 -4.75
CA LYS A 167 8.06 -21.51 -5.03
C LYS A 167 6.91 -20.75 -4.41
N ALA A 168 5.88 -20.48 -5.19
CA ALA A 168 4.65 -19.87 -4.70
C ALA A 168 3.43 -20.74 -5.03
N ARG A 169 2.44 -20.75 -4.12
CA ARG A 169 1.21 -21.52 -4.26
C ARG A 169 0.05 -20.58 -4.54
N PHE A 170 -0.55 -20.69 -5.71
CA PHE A 170 -1.65 -19.86 -6.16
C PHE A 170 -2.98 -20.60 -6.18
N ASN A 171 -4.04 -19.88 -5.84
CA ASN A 171 -5.41 -20.31 -6.11
C ASN A 171 -5.88 -19.56 -7.37
N THR A 172 -6.22 -20.26 -8.41
CA THR A 172 -6.77 -19.68 -9.65
C THR A 172 -8.18 -19.13 -9.39
N ILE A 173 -8.67 -18.28 -10.29
CA ILE A 173 -10.05 -17.80 -10.27
C ILE A 173 -11.09 -18.92 -10.40
N SER A 174 -10.72 -20.06 -10.99
CA SER A 174 -11.55 -21.28 -11.07
C SER A 174 -11.49 -22.14 -9.80
N GLY A 175 -10.68 -21.76 -8.80
CA GLY A 175 -10.52 -22.50 -7.54
C GLY A 175 -9.50 -23.64 -7.59
N GLN A 176 -8.76 -23.76 -8.68
CA GLN A 176 -7.66 -24.72 -8.76
C GLN A 176 -6.44 -24.22 -8.01
N VAL A 177 -5.71 -25.14 -7.42
CA VAL A 177 -4.45 -24.83 -6.72
C VAL A 177 -3.29 -25.22 -7.61
N GLN A 178 -2.38 -24.28 -7.84
CA GLN A 178 -1.14 -24.56 -8.55
C GLN A 178 0.08 -24.03 -7.80
N ALA A 179 1.19 -24.73 -7.92
CA ALA A 179 2.47 -24.29 -7.40
C ALA A 179 3.41 -24.00 -8.57
N VAL A 180 4.00 -22.83 -8.56
CA VAL A 180 4.90 -22.38 -9.63
C VAL A 180 6.22 -21.90 -9.07
N ASN A 181 7.24 -21.96 -9.91
CA ASN A 181 8.54 -21.40 -9.63
C ASN A 181 8.56 -19.95 -10.13
N LEU A 182 8.89 -19.02 -9.22
CA LEU A 182 9.08 -17.62 -9.53
C LEU A 182 10.56 -17.33 -9.56
N GLN A 183 11.05 -16.68 -10.62
CA GLN A 183 12.44 -16.27 -10.77
C GLN A 183 12.65 -14.89 -10.15
N VAL A 184 13.53 -14.76 -9.17
CA VAL A 184 13.87 -13.48 -8.56
C VAL A 184 14.81 -12.71 -9.50
N ILE A 185 14.28 -11.70 -10.20
CA ILE A 185 15.05 -10.90 -11.16
C ILE A 185 15.63 -9.64 -10.54
N ALA A 186 14.93 -9.06 -9.57
CA ALA A 186 15.38 -7.85 -8.88
C ALA A 186 14.92 -7.81 -7.43
N ILE A 187 15.65 -7.05 -6.64
CA ILE A 187 15.26 -6.64 -5.30
C ILE A 187 15.09 -5.12 -5.35
N ALA A 188 13.91 -4.65 -4.99
CA ALA A 188 13.55 -3.24 -5.05
C ALA A 188 12.85 -2.80 -3.76
N THR A 189 13.04 -1.55 -3.38
CA THR A 189 12.38 -0.91 -2.25
C THR A 189 11.46 0.19 -2.76
N THR A 190 10.40 0.45 -2.02
CA THR A 190 9.53 1.61 -2.28
C THR A 190 9.95 2.77 -1.39
N ASN A 191 9.55 3.98 -1.77
CA ASN A 191 9.72 5.16 -0.92
C ASN A 191 8.80 5.11 0.33
N SER A 192 7.90 4.12 0.40
CA SER A 192 6.98 3.89 1.51
C SER A 192 7.21 2.53 2.12
N SER A 193 7.60 2.50 3.40
CA SER A 193 7.79 1.25 4.15
C SER A 193 6.54 0.37 4.22
N PHE A 194 5.35 0.96 3.98
CA PHE A 194 4.09 0.22 3.92
C PHE A 194 3.94 -0.62 2.66
N MET A 195 4.66 -0.30 1.59
CA MET A 195 4.55 -1.00 0.30
C MET A 195 5.61 -2.11 0.14
N ASP A 196 6.61 -2.15 1.02
CA ASP A 196 7.66 -3.19 1.01
C ASP A 196 7.14 -4.59 1.37
N PHE A 197 5.84 -4.71 1.71
CA PHE A 197 5.23 -6.02 1.97
C PHE A 197 4.72 -6.74 0.72
N VAL A 198 4.65 -6.06 -0.43
CA VAL A 198 4.14 -6.59 -1.70
C VAL A 198 5.28 -7.16 -2.55
N LEU A 199 4.98 -8.21 -3.33
CA LEU A 199 5.82 -8.68 -4.41
C LEU A 199 5.22 -8.23 -5.74
N TYR A 200 6.06 -7.93 -6.71
CA TYR A 200 5.63 -7.44 -8.01
C TYR A 200 5.96 -8.42 -9.13
N MET A 201 5.00 -8.62 -10.02
CA MET A 201 5.10 -9.43 -11.24
C MET A 201 4.44 -8.69 -12.40
N ASP A 202 4.76 -9.02 -13.63
CA ASP A 202 4.04 -8.50 -14.79
C ASP A 202 2.55 -8.89 -14.74
N VAL A 203 1.66 -7.95 -15.04
CA VAL A 203 0.21 -8.13 -14.94
C VAL A 203 -0.29 -9.22 -15.86
N ASN A 204 0.25 -9.36 -17.08
CA ASN A 204 -0.19 -10.36 -18.04
C ASN A 204 0.22 -11.75 -17.60
N LYS A 205 1.43 -11.90 -17.06
CA LYS A 205 1.92 -13.16 -16.47
C LYS A 205 1.10 -13.54 -15.24
N MET A 206 0.76 -12.55 -14.40
CA MET A 206 -0.10 -12.76 -13.23
C MET A 206 -1.52 -13.19 -13.63
N ARG A 207 -2.11 -12.59 -14.67
CA ARG A 207 -3.40 -12.99 -15.23
C ARG A 207 -3.38 -14.42 -15.70
N LYS A 208 -2.36 -14.80 -16.49
CA LYS A 208 -2.16 -16.17 -16.99
C LYS A 208 -2.03 -17.16 -15.82
N LEU A 209 -1.25 -16.81 -14.80
CA LEU A 209 -1.03 -17.61 -13.60
C LEU A 209 -2.33 -17.82 -12.80
N LEU A 210 -3.17 -16.80 -12.66
CA LEU A 210 -4.45 -16.89 -11.97
C LEU A 210 -5.57 -17.47 -12.82
N GLY A 211 -5.33 -17.73 -14.11
CA GLY A 211 -6.28 -18.36 -15.03
C GLY A 211 -7.36 -17.39 -15.52
N TYR A 212 -7.03 -16.10 -15.69
CA TYR A 212 -7.92 -15.14 -16.35
C TYR A 212 -8.05 -15.42 -17.83
N ASN A 213 -9.26 -15.33 -18.35
CA ASN A 213 -9.51 -15.35 -19.79
C ASN A 213 -9.20 -13.98 -20.43
N SER A 214 -9.08 -13.95 -21.76
CA SER A 214 -8.78 -12.71 -22.48
C SER A 214 -9.84 -11.61 -22.34
N TRP A 215 -11.11 -12.01 -22.16
CA TRP A 215 -12.26 -11.09 -21.97
C TRP A 215 -12.50 -10.70 -20.52
N GLU A 216 -11.81 -11.28 -19.57
CA GLU A 216 -11.89 -10.93 -18.16
C GLU A 216 -10.89 -9.82 -17.84
N ILE A 217 -11.25 -8.95 -16.92
CA ILE A 217 -10.39 -7.89 -16.43
C ILE A 217 -10.46 -7.85 -14.89
N GLY A 218 -9.34 -7.62 -14.26
CA GLY A 218 -9.25 -7.44 -12.82
C GLY A 218 -9.77 -6.07 -12.36
N PRO A 219 -9.67 -5.76 -11.09
CA PRO A 219 -9.92 -4.41 -10.56
C PRO A 219 -9.06 -3.35 -11.27
N ILE A 220 -9.66 -2.20 -11.50
CA ILE A 220 -9.02 -1.02 -12.11
C ILE A 220 -9.10 0.14 -11.13
#